data_73561039c9e63be0c97102f17f286e43
#
_entry.id   73561039c9e63be0c97102f17f286e43
#
_cell.length_a   1.000
_cell.length_b   1.000
_cell.length_c   1.000
_cell.angle_alpha   90.00
_cell.angle_beta   90.00
_cell.angle_gamma   90.00
#
_symmetry.space_group_name_H-M   'P 1'
#
loop_
_entity.id
_entity.type
_entity.pdbx_description
1 polymer ?
#
loop_
_entity_poly.entity_id
_entity_poly.type
_entity_poly.pdbx_seq_one_letter_code
_entity_poly.pdbx_strand_id
1 'polypeptide(L)'
;MIMKKALLILTVLIGSAAATFAQPKSIGGRLGNYGIDVSYENYVMGGSDFLEFGLGLDDGFSTSAFHVDGIYNFMIVQPDWTPKGKWGFYAGPGASLAVWENDEDENTVYAGFVGNVGLEYTFWFPLQLSVDFRPRLMFGDGGLRGDGPFTLGIGVRYAF
;
A
#
# COMPACT_ATOMS: atom_id res chain seq x y z
N MET A 1 8.06 -24.23 1.83
CA MET A 1 9.33 -23.76 2.45
C MET A 1 9.71 -22.35 1.97
N ILE A 2 9.47 -21.99 0.74
CA ILE A 2 9.74 -20.65 0.16
C ILE A 2 8.84 -19.58 0.79
N MET A 3 7.55 -19.86 0.98
CA MET A 3 6.58 -18.95 1.59
C MET A 3 6.95 -18.52 3.01
N LYS A 4 7.45 -19.46 3.85
CA LYS A 4 7.92 -19.13 5.21
C LYS A 4 9.17 -18.25 5.20
N LYS A 5 10.07 -18.46 4.26
CA LYS A 5 11.27 -17.62 4.09
C LYS A 5 10.92 -16.23 3.55
N ALA A 6 9.99 -16.15 2.60
CA ALA A 6 9.49 -14.88 2.08
C ALA A 6 8.78 -14.06 3.18
N LEU A 7 7.96 -14.72 3.99
CA LEU A 7 7.29 -14.07 5.12
C LEU A 7 8.30 -13.57 6.17
N LEU A 8 9.35 -14.34 6.44
CA LEU A 8 10.40 -13.95 7.40
C LEU A 8 11.21 -12.75 6.88
N ILE A 9 11.60 -12.76 5.61
CA ILE A 9 12.31 -11.65 4.96
C ILE A 9 11.44 -10.39 4.97
N LEU A 10 10.16 -10.55 4.70
CA LEU A 10 9.19 -9.47 4.71
C LEU A 10 9.02 -8.86 6.11
N THR A 11 8.91 -9.71 7.14
CA THR A 11 8.80 -9.27 8.53
C THR A 11 10.06 -8.51 8.97
N VAL A 12 11.24 -8.96 8.55
CA VAL A 12 12.50 -8.28 8.83
C VAL A 12 12.61 -6.95 8.08
N LEU A 13 12.18 -6.89 6.82
CA LEU A 13 12.19 -5.65 6.03
C LEU A 13 11.22 -4.60 6.60
N ILE A 14 10.00 -5.01 6.96
CA ILE A 14 9.01 -4.13 7.59
C ILE A 14 9.51 -3.68 8.97
N GLY A 15 10.05 -4.58 9.76
CA GLY A 15 10.59 -4.27 11.10
C GLY A 15 11.80 -3.34 11.05
N SER A 16 12.70 -3.51 10.10
CA SER A 16 13.87 -2.63 9.93
C SER A 16 13.48 -1.26 9.38
N ALA A 17 12.53 -1.18 8.46
CA ALA A 17 12.00 0.08 7.95
C ALA A 17 11.29 0.88 9.06
N ALA A 18 10.46 0.22 9.86
CA ALA A 18 9.77 0.84 10.99
C ALA A 18 10.74 1.39 12.06
N ALA A 19 11.88 0.74 12.27
CA ALA A 19 12.90 1.19 13.22
C ALA A 19 13.72 2.41 12.73
N THR A 20 13.82 2.58 11.41
CA THR A 20 14.62 3.66 10.81
C THR A 20 13.84 4.98 10.69
N PHE A 21 12.51 4.91 10.62
CA PHE A 21 11.62 6.07 10.47
C PHE A 21 10.79 6.24 11.75
N ALA A 22 11.24 7.11 12.64
CA ALA A 22 10.71 7.24 14.00
C ALA A 22 9.38 8.03 14.11
N GLN A 23 8.61 8.18 13.03
CA GLN A 23 7.36 8.95 13.04
C GLN A 23 6.21 8.18 12.38
N PRO A 24 5.55 7.27 13.13
CA PRO A 24 4.39 6.57 12.62
C PRO A 24 3.27 7.57 12.25
N LYS A 25 2.66 7.36 11.10
CA LYS A 25 1.54 8.18 10.62
C LYS A 25 0.21 7.48 10.86
N SER A 26 0.06 6.28 10.31
CA SER A 26 -1.19 5.53 10.43
C SER A 26 -1.02 4.03 10.15
N ILE A 27 -1.97 3.24 10.63
CA ILE A 27 -2.08 1.80 10.34
C ILE A 27 -3.54 1.43 10.12
N GLY A 28 -3.83 0.58 9.15
CA GLY A 28 -5.20 0.11 8.94
C GLY A 28 -5.38 -0.71 7.68
N GLY A 29 -6.59 -0.68 7.15
CA GLY A 29 -7.00 -1.44 5.98
C GLY A 29 -7.36 -0.56 4.80
N ARG A 30 -7.16 -1.10 3.62
CA ARG A 30 -7.62 -0.53 2.35
C ARG A 30 -8.43 -1.59 1.61
N LEU A 31 -9.60 -1.21 1.18
CA LEU A 31 -10.48 -2.02 0.35
C LEU A 31 -10.44 -1.46 -1.06
N GLY A 32 -9.91 -2.24 -1.99
CA GLY A 32 -9.88 -1.89 -3.40
C GLY A 32 -10.85 -2.72 -4.23
N ASN A 33 -11.04 -2.32 -5.46
CA ASN A 33 -11.87 -3.09 -6.41
C ASN A 33 -11.25 -4.42 -6.85
N TYR A 34 -9.97 -4.66 -6.54
CA TYR A 34 -9.26 -5.91 -6.84
C TYR A 34 -8.87 -6.72 -5.61
N GLY A 35 -8.95 -6.17 -4.40
CA GLY A 35 -8.56 -6.88 -3.20
C GLY A 35 -8.61 -6.04 -1.93
N ILE A 36 -8.02 -6.61 -0.88
CA ILE A 36 -7.90 -5.97 0.44
C ILE A 36 -6.43 -5.90 0.86
N ASP A 37 -6.04 -4.77 1.41
CA ASP A 37 -4.70 -4.53 1.93
C ASP A 37 -4.74 -4.15 3.40
N VAL A 38 -3.71 -4.56 4.14
CA VAL A 38 -3.30 -3.92 5.39
C VAL A 38 -2.15 -2.99 5.06
N SER A 39 -2.20 -1.75 5.50
CA SER A 39 -1.17 -0.76 5.24
C SER A 39 -0.69 -0.07 6.49
N TYR A 40 0.59 0.25 6.49
CA TYR A 40 1.27 1.02 7.51
C TYR A 40 1.96 2.22 6.88
N GLU A 41 1.73 3.39 7.41
CA GLU A 41 2.28 4.64 6.91
C GLU A 41 3.23 5.27 7.92
N ASN A 42 4.33 5.82 7.42
CA ASN A 42 5.35 6.52 8.18
C ASN A 42 5.70 7.86 7.54
N TYR A 43 5.77 8.92 8.34
CA TYR A 43 6.29 10.20 7.86
C TYR A 43 7.78 10.13 7.55
N VAL A 44 8.21 10.85 6.53
CA VAL A 44 9.61 10.95 6.13
C VAL A 44 10.23 12.22 6.70
N MET A 45 11.29 12.07 7.50
CA MET A 45 12.18 13.14 7.99
C MET A 45 11.49 14.41 8.52
N GLY A 46 10.38 14.26 9.24
CA GLY A 46 9.68 15.41 9.84
C GLY A 46 8.90 16.28 8.84
N GLY A 47 8.78 15.84 7.60
CA GLY A 47 7.96 16.45 6.56
C GLY A 47 6.52 15.91 6.54
N SER A 48 5.78 16.31 5.52
CA SER A 48 4.42 15.81 5.26
C SER A 48 4.40 14.59 4.35
N ASP A 49 5.50 14.32 3.64
CA ASP A 49 5.65 13.14 2.79
C ASP A 49 5.67 11.88 3.64
N PHE A 50 5.23 10.77 3.08
CA PHE A 50 5.16 9.52 3.81
C PHE A 50 5.47 8.29 2.97
N LEU A 51 6.03 7.27 3.62
CA LEU A 51 6.15 5.93 3.08
C LEU A 51 4.96 5.09 3.50
N GLU A 52 4.39 4.36 2.56
CA GLU A 52 3.34 3.39 2.80
C GLU A 52 3.86 1.98 2.47
N PHE A 53 3.68 1.07 3.41
CA PHE A 53 3.94 -0.36 3.24
C PHE A 53 2.59 -1.09 3.25
N GLY A 54 2.30 -1.79 2.17
CA GLY A 54 1.08 -2.55 1.98
C GLY A 54 1.35 -4.05 1.91
N LEU A 55 0.45 -4.82 2.50
CA LEU A 55 0.36 -6.25 2.37
C LEU A 55 -1.07 -6.60 2.02
N GLY A 56 -1.31 -7.22 0.89
CA GLY A 56 -2.66 -7.46 0.43
C GLY A 56 -2.89 -8.79 -0.26
N LEU A 57 -4.17 -9.07 -0.40
CA LEU A 57 -4.70 -10.19 -1.17
C LEU A 57 -5.42 -9.63 -2.39
N ASP A 58 -5.05 -10.15 -3.55
CA ASP A 58 -5.72 -9.86 -4.81
C ASP A 58 -6.86 -10.87 -5.05
N ASP A 59 -7.65 -10.62 -6.09
CA ASP A 59 -8.73 -11.52 -6.51
C ASP A 59 -9.79 -11.79 -5.41
N GLY A 60 -10.26 -10.72 -4.78
CA GLY A 60 -11.46 -10.74 -3.95
C GLY A 60 -11.37 -11.61 -2.69
N PHE A 61 -10.28 -11.57 -1.95
CA PHE A 61 -9.99 -12.36 -0.75
C PHE A 61 -9.45 -13.77 -1.00
N SER A 62 -9.02 -14.07 -2.22
CA SER A 62 -8.36 -15.33 -2.50
C SER A 62 -6.96 -15.36 -1.88
N THR A 63 -6.62 -16.45 -1.20
CA THR A 63 -5.28 -16.70 -0.69
C THR A 63 -4.28 -17.10 -1.78
N SER A 64 -4.75 -17.25 -3.01
CA SER A 64 -3.94 -17.65 -4.18
C SER A 64 -3.13 -16.51 -4.79
N ALA A 65 -3.43 -15.27 -4.43
CA ALA A 65 -2.73 -14.10 -4.94
C ALA A 65 -2.45 -13.12 -3.80
N PHE A 66 -1.17 -12.89 -3.53
CA PHE A 66 -0.77 -11.99 -2.46
C PHE A 66 0.29 -11.01 -2.98
N HIS A 67 0.28 -9.79 -2.48
CA HIS A 67 1.26 -8.78 -2.86
C HIS A 67 1.79 -7.98 -1.67
N VAL A 68 2.95 -7.36 -1.89
CA VAL A 68 3.61 -6.42 -0.98
C VAL A 68 3.98 -5.18 -1.75
N ASP A 69 3.59 -4.03 -1.25
CA ASP A 69 3.86 -2.74 -1.84
C ASP A 69 4.73 -1.88 -0.90
N GLY A 70 5.65 -1.13 -1.50
CA GLY A 70 6.34 -0.02 -0.85
C GLY A 70 6.18 1.23 -1.71
N ILE A 71 5.54 2.26 -1.18
CA ILE A 71 5.17 3.46 -1.94
C ILE A 71 5.68 4.71 -1.22
N TYR A 72 6.37 5.58 -1.94
CA TYR A 72 6.72 6.90 -1.46
C TYR A 72 5.67 7.89 -1.94
N ASN A 73 4.93 8.48 -1.02
CA ASN A 73 3.87 9.45 -1.29
C ASN A 73 4.35 10.87 -0.98
N PHE A 74 4.39 11.70 -2.01
CA PHE A 74 4.60 13.14 -1.88
C PHE A 74 3.29 13.80 -1.48
N MET A 75 3.31 14.57 -0.39
CA MET A 75 2.17 15.38 0.00
C MET A 75 2.12 16.64 -0.88
N ILE A 76 1.23 16.64 -1.84
CA ILE A 76 1.14 17.72 -2.85
C ILE A 76 0.53 18.98 -2.27
N VAL A 77 -0.59 18.84 -1.56
CA VAL A 77 -1.29 19.95 -0.94
C VAL A 77 -2.14 19.49 0.25
N GLN A 78 -2.22 20.32 1.27
CA GLN A 78 -3.05 20.11 2.45
C GLN A 78 -4.05 21.26 2.58
N PRO A 79 -5.21 21.19 1.90
CA PRO A 79 -6.17 22.29 1.90
C PRO A 79 -6.94 22.37 3.21
N ASP A 80 -7.18 23.60 3.67
CA ASP A 80 -7.98 23.91 4.86
C ASP A 80 -9.49 23.97 4.54
N TRP A 81 -10.04 22.86 4.04
CA TRP A 81 -11.45 22.80 3.64
C TRP A 81 -12.42 22.71 4.81
N THR A 82 -11.95 22.26 5.96
CA THR A 82 -12.76 22.09 7.16
C THR A 82 -12.09 22.72 8.38
N PRO A 83 -12.86 23.27 9.34
CA PRO A 83 -12.29 23.90 10.55
C PRO A 83 -11.59 22.93 11.50
N LYS A 84 -11.84 21.63 11.37
CA LYS A 84 -11.21 20.56 12.14
C LYS A 84 -10.70 19.48 11.20
N GLY A 85 -9.73 18.70 11.68
CA GLY A 85 -9.09 17.67 10.89
C GLY A 85 -8.12 18.23 9.86
N LYS A 86 -7.53 17.34 9.06
CA LYS A 86 -6.56 17.70 8.03
C LYS A 86 -6.86 16.96 6.74
N TRP A 87 -6.95 17.69 5.67
CA TRP A 87 -7.01 17.13 4.32
C TRP A 87 -5.60 16.99 3.75
N GLY A 88 -5.37 15.98 2.94
CA GLY A 88 -4.13 15.78 2.22
C GLY A 88 -4.37 15.19 0.85
N PHE A 89 -3.86 15.85 -0.18
CA PHE A 89 -3.79 15.29 -1.52
C PHE A 89 -2.36 14.83 -1.78
N TYR A 90 -2.17 13.57 -2.11
CA TYR A 90 -0.86 12.95 -2.29
C TYR A 90 -0.76 12.15 -3.58
N ALA A 91 0.47 12.00 -4.06
CA ALA A 91 0.79 11.14 -5.18
C ALA A 91 2.22 10.63 -5.06
N GLY A 92 2.48 9.45 -5.60
CA GLY A 92 3.85 8.94 -5.61
C GLY A 92 4.04 7.60 -6.29
N PRO A 93 5.30 7.27 -6.58
CA PRO A 93 5.70 5.99 -7.14
C PRO A 93 6.03 4.98 -6.04
N GLY A 94 5.98 3.71 -6.40
CA GLY A 94 6.39 2.62 -5.54
C GLY A 94 6.78 1.38 -6.32
N ALA A 95 7.16 0.36 -5.57
CA ALA A 95 7.46 -0.96 -6.07
C ALA A 95 6.51 -1.99 -5.46
N SER A 96 6.22 -3.03 -6.21
CA SER A 96 5.34 -4.12 -5.80
C SER A 96 5.98 -5.46 -6.11
N LEU A 97 5.77 -6.41 -5.20
CA LEU A 97 6.07 -7.82 -5.39
C LEU A 97 4.79 -8.60 -5.17
N ALA A 98 4.45 -9.48 -6.09
CA ALA A 98 3.28 -10.34 -5.98
C ALA A 98 3.63 -11.80 -6.24
N VAL A 99 2.91 -12.68 -5.56
CA VAL A 99 2.98 -14.13 -5.78
C VAL A 99 1.58 -14.61 -6.12
N TRP A 100 1.45 -15.29 -7.26
CA TRP A 100 0.21 -15.87 -7.70
C TRP A 100 0.37 -17.38 -7.89
N GLU A 101 -0.54 -18.10 -7.32
CA GLU A 101 -0.64 -19.55 -7.44
C GLU A 101 -1.45 -19.88 -8.68
N ASN A 102 -0.85 -20.62 -9.61
CA ASN A 102 -1.53 -21.14 -10.80
C ASN A 102 -2.23 -22.47 -10.47
N ASP A 103 -3.19 -22.86 -11.32
CA ASP A 103 -3.98 -24.11 -11.19
C ASP A 103 -3.13 -25.39 -11.17
N GLU A 104 -1.84 -25.30 -11.45
CA GLU A 104 -0.87 -26.42 -11.45
C GLU A 104 0.02 -26.43 -10.20
N ASP A 105 -0.39 -25.79 -9.08
CA ASP A 105 0.38 -25.64 -7.84
C ASP A 105 1.77 -24.97 -8.03
N GLU A 106 1.97 -24.25 -9.12
CA GLU A 106 3.18 -23.46 -9.34
C GLU A 106 2.98 -22.00 -8.93
N ASN A 107 3.83 -21.53 -8.03
CA ASN A 107 3.87 -20.13 -7.61
C ASN A 107 4.66 -19.29 -8.61
N THR A 108 4.01 -18.35 -9.26
CA THR A 108 4.67 -17.38 -10.14
C THR A 108 4.89 -16.07 -9.39
N VAL A 109 6.14 -15.60 -9.38
CA VAL A 109 6.53 -14.34 -8.76
C VAL A 109 6.52 -13.22 -9.80
N TYR A 110 5.87 -12.13 -9.47
CA TYR A 110 5.85 -10.90 -10.26
C TYR A 110 6.48 -9.77 -9.45
N ALA A 111 7.25 -8.94 -10.15
CA ALA A 111 7.81 -7.72 -9.59
C ALA A 111 7.47 -6.55 -10.50
N GLY A 112 7.26 -5.37 -9.96
CA GLY A 112 6.91 -4.24 -10.80
C GLY A 112 6.77 -2.92 -10.07
N PHE A 113 6.10 -2.01 -10.75
CA PHE A 113 5.88 -0.65 -10.29
C PHE A 113 4.42 -0.46 -9.90
N VAL A 114 4.22 0.37 -8.89
CA VAL A 114 2.92 0.84 -8.45
C VAL A 114 2.92 2.36 -8.40
N GLY A 115 1.87 2.98 -8.92
CA GLY A 115 1.61 4.40 -8.72
C GLY A 115 0.53 4.57 -7.66
N ASN A 116 0.52 5.71 -6.99
CA ASN A 116 -0.52 6.04 -6.02
C ASN A 116 -0.90 7.50 -6.16
N VAL A 117 -2.18 7.77 -6.23
CA VAL A 117 -2.76 9.13 -6.18
C VAL A 117 -3.96 9.07 -5.27
N GLY A 118 -3.99 9.89 -4.24
CA GLY A 118 -5.07 9.81 -3.26
C GLY A 118 -5.40 11.12 -2.57
N LEU A 119 -6.55 11.10 -1.97
CA LEU A 119 -7.05 12.11 -1.06
C LEU A 119 -7.29 11.47 0.30
N GLU A 120 -6.74 12.06 1.34
CA GLU A 120 -6.95 11.62 2.72
C GLU A 120 -7.57 12.70 3.57
N TYR A 121 -8.29 12.27 4.59
CA TYR A 121 -8.79 13.11 5.66
C TYR A 121 -8.46 12.49 7.01
N THR A 122 -7.64 13.17 7.79
CA THR A 122 -7.33 12.79 9.17
C THR A 122 -8.19 13.61 10.13
N PHE A 123 -9.00 12.90 10.89
CA PHE A 123 -9.89 13.51 11.87
C PHE A 123 -9.13 14.08 13.08
N TRP A 124 -9.83 14.82 13.92
CA TRP A 124 -9.33 15.32 15.23
C TRP A 124 -9.26 14.21 16.30
N PHE A 125 -9.78 13.04 16.02
CA PHE A 125 -9.64 11.81 16.78
C PHE A 125 -8.85 10.80 15.93
N PRO A 126 -8.32 9.69 16.49
CA PRO A 126 -7.39 8.80 15.79
C PRO A 126 -8.02 8.01 14.64
N LEU A 127 -8.52 8.68 13.63
CA LEU A 127 -9.09 8.08 12.42
C LEU A 127 -8.60 8.83 11.19
N GLN A 128 -8.19 8.08 10.18
CA GLN A 128 -7.89 8.57 8.84
C GLN A 128 -8.71 7.80 7.82
N LEU A 129 -9.34 8.52 6.93
CA LEU A 129 -10.01 7.97 5.74
C LEU A 129 -9.25 8.40 4.50
N SER A 130 -9.20 7.54 3.51
CA SER A 130 -8.61 7.87 2.21
C SER A 130 -9.40 7.26 1.06
N VAL A 131 -9.31 7.91 -0.09
CA VAL A 131 -9.71 7.37 -1.38
C VAL A 131 -8.50 7.51 -2.29
N ASP A 132 -8.11 6.44 -2.93
CA ASP A 132 -6.93 6.43 -3.79
C ASP A 132 -7.16 5.68 -5.11
N PHE A 133 -6.32 6.04 -6.07
CA PHE A 133 -6.13 5.36 -7.34
C PHE A 133 -4.72 4.78 -7.37
N ARG A 134 -4.60 3.45 -7.53
CA ARG A 134 -3.33 2.73 -7.38
C ARG A 134 -3.07 1.75 -8.53
N PRO A 135 -2.69 2.24 -9.71
CA PRO A 135 -2.35 1.37 -10.84
C PRO A 135 -1.04 0.62 -10.59
N ARG A 136 -0.99 -0.64 -11.03
CA ARG A 136 0.19 -1.51 -10.98
C ARG A 136 0.57 -1.98 -12.36
N LEU A 137 1.88 -2.14 -12.58
CA LEU A 137 2.46 -2.73 -13.76
C LEU A 137 3.50 -3.78 -13.32
N MET A 138 3.19 -5.05 -13.51
CA MET A 138 3.96 -6.16 -13.00
C MET A 138 4.59 -6.97 -14.13
N PHE A 139 5.80 -7.46 -13.90
CA PHE A 139 6.60 -8.28 -14.82
C PHE A 139 6.95 -9.60 -14.13
N GLY A 140 6.80 -10.70 -14.82
CA GLY A 140 7.13 -12.05 -14.33
C GLY A 140 7.22 -13.05 -15.45
N ASP A 141 7.44 -14.31 -15.13
CA ASP A 141 7.58 -15.39 -16.09
C ASP A 141 6.33 -15.60 -16.98
N GLY A 142 5.17 -15.14 -16.52
CA GLY A 142 3.92 -15.09 -17.30
C GLY A 142 3.78 -13.87 -18.23
N GLY A 143 4.80 -13.02 -18.34
CA GLY A 143 4.78 -11.80 -19.14
C GLY A 143 4.41 -10.55 -18.37
N LEU A 144 3.91 -9.55 -19.09
CA LEU A 144 3.45 -8.27 -18.54
C LEU A 144 2.03 -8.42 -17.98
N ARG A 145 1.82 -8.01 -16.74
CA ARG A 145 0.52 -8.01 -16.09
C ARG A 145 0.26 -6.66 -15.44
N GLY A 146 -0.93 -6.12 -15.65
CA GLY A 146 -1.35 -4.86 -15.04
C GLY A 146 -2.72 -5.02 -14.44
N ASP A 147 -2.94 -4.39 -13.30
CA ASP A 147 -4.29 -4.14 -12.84
C ASP A 147 -4.95 -3.19 -13.84
N GLY A 148 -6.22 -3.40 -14.14
CA GLY A 148 -6.93 -2.58 -15.11
C GLY A 148 -6.86 -1.06 -14.80
N PRO A 149 -7.32 -0.21 -15.71
CA PRO A 149 -7.13 1.24 -15.62
C PRO A 149 -7.87 1.91 -14.46
N PHE A 150 -8.66 1.18 -13.67
CA PHE A 150 -9.47 1.71 -12.56
C PHE A 150 -9.22 0.95 -11.26
N THR A 151 -8.05 1.14 -10.67
CA THR A 151 -7.68 0.57 -9.37
C THR A 151 -8.01 1.54 -8.23
N LEU A 152 -9.30 1.75 -8.00
CA LEU A 152 -9.79 2.60 -6.91
C LEU A 152 -9.83 1.83 -5.59
N GLY A 153 -9.56 2.51 -4.49
CA GLY A 153 -9.65 1.97 -3.15
C GLY A 153 -10.08 2.99 -2.11
N ILE A 154 -10.61 2.47 -1.01
CA ILE A 154 -10.98 3.24 0.18
C ILE A 154 -10.14 2.70 1.34
N GLY A 155 -9.45 3.60 2.03
CA GLY A 155 -8.66 3.29 3.22
C GLY A 155 -9.34 3.76 4.50
N VAL A 156 -9.25 2.92 5.53
CA VAL A 156 -9.65 3.25 6.90
C VAL A 156 -8.48 2.89 7.81
N ARG A 157 -7.92 3.89 8.50
CA ARG A 157 -6.70 3.73 9.29
C ARG A 157 -6.84 4.39 10.65
N TYR A 158 -6.15 3.82 11.63
CA TYR A 158 -5.88 4.48 12.90
C TYR A 158 -4.72 5.45 12.70
N ALA A 159 -4.92 6.73 13.00
CA ALA A 159 -3.89 7.76 12.96
C ALA A 159 -3.22 7.90 14.33
N PHE A 160 -1.89 7.92 14.34
CA PHE A 160 -1.09 8.05 15.56
C PHE A 160 -0.94 9.51 16.01
#